data_3bac95d68793a34e8907942620acbe58
#
_entry.id   3bac95d68793a34e8907942620acbe58
#
_cell.length_a   1.000
_cell.length_b   1.000
_cell.length_c   1.000
_cell.angle_alpha   90.00
_cell.angle_beta   90.00
_cell.angle_gamma   90.00
#
_symmetry.space_group_name_H-M   'P 1'
#
loop_
_entity.id
_entity.type
_entity.pdbx_description
1 polymer ?
#
loop_
_entity_poly.entity_id
_entity_poly.type
_entity_poly.pdbx_seq_one_letter_code
_entity_poly.pdbx_strand_id
1 'polypeptide(L)'
;MEETIQISALSRNQLIEELMTDYGQEVLQLVYTYVHDAALAEDLTQEIFIKCYKALPSYRGNASMKTWLWRIAINHSKDYIKSWYKNNVDVTETNVLAETLETGNLLEQIVQNSEDEVLFDLVIALPVKYREVIYFYYFEEYSVQEIASILSMNKNTVKTRLRKARTLLQKALGGNPFDGNTF
;
A
#
# COMPACT_ATOMS: atom_id res chain seq x y z
N MET A 1 -36.16 -0.65 -3.13
CA MET A 1 -36.11 -0.20 -1.72
C MET A 1 -34.71 -0.51 -1.22
N GLU A 2 -33.85 0.51 -1.19
CA GLU A 2 -32.51 0.37 -0.64
C GLU A 2 -32.62 0.41 0.88
N GLU A 3 -32.43 -0.75 1.52
CA GLU A 3 -32.24 -0.80 2.98
C GLU A 3 -30.90 -0.10 3.29
N THR A 4 -30.98 1.17 3.66
CA THR A 4 -29.87 1.86 4.30
C THR A 4 -29.68 1.20 5.66
N ILE A 5 -28.68 0.33 5.80
CA ILE A 5 -28.31 -0.26 7.06
C ILE A 5 -27.86 0.89 7.97
N GLN A 6 -28.76 1.39 8.82
CA GLN A 6 -28.41 2.33 9.87
C GLN A 6 -27.63 1.56 10.95
N ILE A 7 -26.30 1.54 10.79
CA ILE A 7 -25.41 0.98 11.82
C ILE A 7 -25.49 1.87 13.04
N SER A 8 -26.00 1.35 14.16
CA SER A 8 -26.07 2.07 15.44
C SER A 8 -24.66 2.43 15.94
N ALA A 9 -24.53 3.42 16.84
CA ALA A 9 -23.21 3.78 17.39
C ALA A 9 -22.52 2.60 18.09
N LEU A 10 -23.28 1.75 18.78
CA LEU A 10 -22.77 0.54 19.44
C LEU A 10 -22.25 -0.48 18.42
N SER A 11 -22.99 -0.73 17.34
CA SER A 11 -22.55 -1.59 16.25
C SER A 11 -21.34 -1.04 15.51
N ARG A 12 -21.16 0.29 15.44
CA ARG A 12 -19.98 0.92 14.84
C ARG A 12 -18.73 0.66 15.65
N ASN A 13 -18.77 0.78 16.96
CA ASN A 13 -17.63 0.49 17.82
C ASN A 13 -17.19 -0.96 17.67
N GLN A 14 -18.13 -1.89 17.77
CA GLN A 14 -17.85 -3.32 17.60
C GLN A 14 -17.22 -3.61 16.24
N LEU A 15 -17.76 -3.06 15.15
CA LEU A 15 -17.25 -3.29 13.81
C LEU A 15 -15.83 -2.73 13.61
N ILE A 16 -15.52 -1.56 14.20
CA ILE A 16 -14.16 -1.02 14.14
C ILE A 16 -13.20 -1.87 14.99
N GLU A 17 -13.59 -2.34 16.16
CA GLU A 17 -12.80 -3.24 16.99
C GLU A 17 -12.48 -4.54 16.25
N GLU A 18 -13.46 -5.13 15.56
CA GLU A 18 -13.26 -6.29 14.68
C GLU A 18 -12.27 -5.99 13.55
N LEU A 19 -12.45 -4.86 12.85
CA LEU A 19 -11.54 -4.46 11.78
C LEU A 19 -10.11 -4.21 12.28
N MET A 20 -9.95 -3.62 13.46
CA MET A 20 -8.63 -3.41 14.08
C MET A 20 -7.98 -4.74 14.48
N THR A 21 -8.78 -5.66 15.01
CA THR A 21 -8.31 -7.00 15.43
C THR A 21 -7.90 -7.84 14.22
N ASP A 22 -8.73 -7.84 13.17
CA ASP A 22 -8.54 -8.70 12.00
C ASP A 22 -7.48 -8.15 11.02
N TYR A 23 -7.37 -6.81 10.90
CA TYR A 23 -6.56 -6.18 9.84
C TYR A 23 -5.60 -5.10 10.33
N GLY A 24 -5.48 -4.88 11.65
CA GLY A 24 -4.63 -3.82 12.18
C GLY A 24 -3.17 -3.99 11.81
N GLN A 25 -2.66 -5.20 11.88
CA GLN A 25 -1.27 -5.51 11.56
C GLN A 25 -0.98 -5.34 10.05
N GLU A 26 -1.87 -5.81 9.18
CA GLU A 26 -1.72 -5.67 7.73
C GLU A 26 -1.81 -4.20 7.30
N VAL A 27 -2.70 -3.40 7.93
CA VAL A 27 -2.78 -1.96 7.69
C VAL A 27 -1.48 -1.28 8.12
N LEU A 28 -0.94 -1.62 9.30
CA LEU A 28 0.33 -1.09 9.79
C LEU A 28 1.48 -1.40 8.82
N GLN A 29 1.58 -2.64 8.37
CA GLN A 29 2.59 -3.07 7.39
C GLN A 29 2.45 -2.32 6.07
N LEU A 30 1.22 -2.19 5.55
CA LEU A 30 0.96 -1.42 4.35
C LEU A 30 1.42 0.04 4.53
N VAL A 31 1.02 0.70 5.62
CA VAL A 31 1.40 2.10 5.90
C VAL A 31 2.92 2.22 6.01
N TYR A 32 3.59 1.29 6.69
CA TYR A 32 5.05 1.26 6.77
C TYR A 32 5.71 1.22 5.38
N THR A 33 5.12 0.50 4.42
CA THR A 33 5.64 0.52 3.04
C THR A 33 5.59 1.90 2.37
N TYR A 34 4.80 2.83 2.89
CA TYR A 34 4.72 4.21 2.37
C TYR A 34 5.69 5.16 3.06
N VAL A 35 5.82 5.07 4.39
CA VAL A 35 6.50 6.10 5.20
C VAL A 35 7.90 5.69 5.66
N HIS A 36 8.20 4.40 5.74
CA HIS A 36 9.48 3.81 6.17
C HIS A 36 9.93 4.26 7.58
N ASP A 37 8.98 4.61 8.42
CA ASP A 37 9.16 4.99 9.82
C ASP A 37 8.10 4.28 10.65
N ALA A 38 8.52 3.49 11.63
CA ALA A 38 7.62 2.64 12.42
C ALA A 38 6.67 3.47 13.29
N ALA A 39 7.19 4.49 13.97
CA ALA A 39 6.37 5.34 14.84
C ALA A 39 5.33 6.12 14.02
N LEU A 40 5.74 6.68 12.90
CA LEU A 40 4.83 7.36 11.98
C LEU A 40 3.80 6.40 11.36
N ALA A 41 4.19 5.17 11.05
CA ALA A 41 3.27 4.16 10.54
C ALA A 41 2.20 3.80 11.58
N GLU A 42 2.56 3.69 12.86
CA GLU A 42 1.61 3.48 13.97
C GLU A 42 0.62 4.64 14.08
N ASP A 43 1.10 5.88 14.08
CA ASP A 43 0.26 7.08 14.16
C ASP A 43 -0.73 7.15 13.00
N LEU A 44 -0.25 6.98 11.76
CA LEU A 44 -1.10 6.99 10.57
C LEU A 44 -2.10 5.83 10.57
N THR A 45 -1.72 4.67 11.09
CA THR A 45 -2.63 3.52 11.23
C THR A 45 -3.78 3.86 12.16
N GLN A 46 -3.52 4.50 13.30
CA GLN A 46 -4.56 4.97 14.21
C GLN A 46 -5.48 6.00 13.52
N GLU A 47 -4.91 6.97 12.80
CA GLU A 47 -5.69 7.94 12.03
C GLU A 47 -6.58 7.28 10.97
N ILE A 48 -6.09 6.23 10.31
CA ILE A 48 -6.85 5.44 9.33
C ILE A 48 -8.09 4.83 9.98
N PHE A 49 -7.95 4.17 11.14
CA PHE A 49 -9.11 3.59 11.83
C PHE A 49 -10.08 4.65 12.36
N ILE A 50 -9.59 5.82 12.80
CA ILE A 50 -10.45 6.97 13.13
C ILE A 50 -11.22 7.45 11.87
N LYS A 51 -10.58 7.50 10.71
CA LYS A 51 -11.26 7.83 9.44
C LYS A 51 -12.28 6.77 9.05
N CYS A 52 -11.95 5.49 9.21
CA CYS A 52 -12.89 4.39 9.00
C CYS A 52 -14.13 4.55 9.88
N TYR A 53 -13.96 4.79 11.17
CA TYR A 53 -15.07 5.02 12.11
C TYR A 53 -15.98 6.15 11.65
N LYS A 54 -15.40 7.29 11.25
CA LYS A 54 -16.14 8.46 10.74
C LYS A 54 -16.86 8.19 9.42
N ALA A 55 -16.25 7.41 8.54
CA ALA A 55 -16.76 7.12 7.20
C ALA A 55 -17.74 5.93 7.18
N LEU A 56 -17.79 5.11 8.23
CA LEU A 56 -18.61 3.90 8.30
C LEU A 56 -20.11 4.15 8.01
N PRO A 57 -20.74 5.26 8.46
CA PRO A 57 -22.13 5.55 8.10
C PRO A 57 -22.38 5.74 6.61
N SER A 58 -21.33 6.03 5.82
CA SER A 58 -21.40 6.21 4.36
C SER A 58 -21.07 4.94 3.59
N TYR A 59 -20.66 3.88 4.26
CA TYR A 59 -20.39 2.60 3.62
C TYR A 59 -21.67 1.96 3.08
N ARG A 60 -21.70 1.71 1.76
CA ARG A 60 -22.87 1.20 1.05
C ARG A 60 -22.76 -0.27 0.60
N GLY A 61 -21.72 -0.99 1.02
CA GLY A 61 -21.53 -2.39 0.63
C GLY A 61 -21.12 -2.62 -0.85
N ASN A 62 -20.76 -1.56 -1.59
CA ASN A 62 -20.34 -1.69 -3.00
C ASN A 62 -19.01 -2.44 -3.20
N ALA A 63 -18.27 -2.67 -2.14
CA ALA A 63 -17.06 -3.50 -2.08
C ALA A 63 -17.06 -4.22 -0.74
N SER A 64 -16.23 -5.25 -0.58
CA SER A 64 -16.02 -5.87 0.74
C SER A 64 -15.51 -4.84 1.74
N MET A 65 -15.78 -5.05 3.04
CA MET A 65 -15.29 -4.18 4.11
C MET A 65 -13.76 -4.09 4.09
N LYS A 66 -13.07 -5.20 3.84
CA LYS A 66 -11.61 -5.25 3.69
C LYS A 66 -11.14 -4.38 2.51
N THR A 67 -11.77 -4.47 1.34
CA THR A 67 -11.43 -3.61 0.18
C THR A 67 -11.65 -2.13 0.47
N TRP A 68 -12.73 -1.80 1.19
CA TRP A 68 -13.04 -0.43 1.59
C TRP A 68 -12.00 0.12 2.58
N LEU A 69 -11.59 -0.68 3.59
CA LEU A 69 -10.52 -0.35 4.53
C LEU A 69 -9.20 -0.07 3.80
N TRP A 70 -8.80 -0.95 2.86
CA TRP A 70 -7.59 -0.77 2.06
C TRP A 70 -7.59 0.54 1.29
N ARG A 71 -8.72 0.92 0.69
CA ARG A 71 -8.83 2.20 -0.03
C ARG A 71 -8.62 3.40 0.88
N ILE A 72 -9.17 3.37 2.09
CA ILE A 72 -8.95 4.44 3.08
C ILE A 72 -7.48 4.50 3.48
N ALA A 73 -6.86 3.36 3.79
CA ALA A 73 -5.46 3.27 4.17
C ALA A 73 -4.52 3.80 3.08
N ILE A 74 -4.69 3.34 1.84
CA ILE A 74 -3.90 3.78 0.68
C ILE A 74 -4.04 5.29 0.44
N ASN A 75 -5.27 5.79 0.42
CA ASN A 75 -5.52 7.20 0.17
C ASN A 75 -4.91 8.07 1.26
N HIS A 76 -5.09 7.68 2.53
CA HIS A 76 -4.52 8.42 3.66
C HIS A 76 -3.00 8.46 3.61
N SER A 77 -2.34 7.34 3.37
CA SER A 77 -0.88 7.27 3.25
C SER A 77 -0.35 8.12 2.08
N LYS A 78 -1.02 8.07 0.93
CA LYS A 78 -0.67 8.90 -0.24
C LYS A 78 -0.85 10.39 0.03
N ASP A 79 -1.94 10.78 0.67
CA ASP A 79 -2.23 12.17 1.02
C ASP A 79 -1.18 12.71 2.00
N TYR A 80 -0.77 11.89 2.99
CA TYR A 80 0.30 12.22 3.92
C TYR A 80 1.61 12.50 3.17
N ILE A 81 2.07 11.56 2.35
CA ILE A 81 3.32 11.70 1.57
C ILE A 81 3.25 12.96 0.70
N LYS A 82 2.15 13.17 -0.02
CA LYS A 82 1.97 14.34 -0.88
C LYS A 82 2.03 15.65 -0.09
N SER A 83 1.40 15.69 1.08
CA SER A 83 1.44 16.85 1.99
C SER A 83 2.83 17.10 2.52
N TRP A 84 3.55 16.05 2.93
CA TRP A 84 4.90 16.14 3.45
C TRP A 84 5.87 16.72 2.40
N TYR A 85 5.82 16.23 1.16
CA TYR A 85 6.65 16.76 0.06
C TYR A 85 6.32 18.22 -0.25
N LYS A 86 5.04 18.59 -0.28
CA LYS A 86 4.61 19.95 -0.53
C LYS A 86 5.15 20.94 0.52
N ASN A 87 5.30 20.49 1.76
CA ASN A 87 5.74 21.34 2.87
C ASN A 87 7.26 21.35 3.09
N ASN A 88 7.98 20.33 2.59
CA ASN A 88 9.41 20.15 2.89
C ASN A 88 10.33 20.22 1.66
N VAL A 89 9.77 20.30 0.45
CA VAL A 89 10.54 20.40 -0.79
C VAL A 89 10.17 21.68 -1.53
N ASP A 90 11.14 22.55 -1.78
CA ASP A 90 10.94 23.77 -2.56
C ASP A 90 10.41 23.47 -3.98
N VAL A 91 9.41 24.24 -4.41
CA VAL A 91 8.45 23.98 -5.51
C VAL A 91 9.06 24.04 -6.92
N THR A 92 10.32 23.72 -7.13
CA THR A 92 10.95 23.78 -8.47
C THR A 92 11.00 22.47 -9.24
N GLU A 93 10.61 21.34 -8.63
CA GLU A 93 10.65 20.02 -9.31
C GLU A 93 9.37 19.18 -9.15
N THR A 94 8.25 19.72 -9.59
CA THR A 94 6.92 19.07 -9.48
C THR A 94 6.72 17.84 -10.38
N ASN A 95 7.69 17.42 -11.16
CA ASN A 95 7.60 16.21 -12.00
C ASN A 95 8.35 14.98 -11.44
N VAL A 96 9.02 15.11 -10.29
CA VAL A 96 9.88 14.08 -9.73
C VAL A 96 9.14 13.10 -8.81
N LEU A 97 7.91 13.39 -8.41
CA LEU A 97 7.07 12.54 -7.54
C LEU A 97 6.73 11.15 -8.13
N ALA A 98 6.99 10.92 -9.40
CA ALA A 98 6.73 9.64 -10.07
C ALA A 98 7.99 8.83 -10.37
N GLU A 99 9.19 9.40 -10.31
CA GLU A 99 10.39 8.76 -10.87
C GLU A 99 11.63 8.75 -9.97
N THR A 100 11.70 9.54 -8.92
CA THR A 100 12.96 9.71 -8.19
C THR A 100 12.86 9.29 -6.72
N LEU A 101 12.69 8.03 -6.45
CA LEU A 101 13.56 7.37 -5.49
C LEU A 101 14.59 6.65 -6.37
N GLU A 102 15.68 7.33 -6.66
CA GLU A 102 16.84 6.71 -7.28
C GLU A 102 17.29 5.57 -6.36
N THR A 103 17.12 4.35 -6.83
CA THR A 103 17.52 3.09 -6.24
C THR A 103 19.05 3.01 -5.99
N GLY A 104 19.79 4.07 -6.27
CA GLY A 104 21.26 4.07 -6.31
C GLY A 104 21.95 3.96 -4.95
N ASN A 105 21.39 4.51 -3.87
CA ASN A 105 22.10 4.58 -2.60
C ASN A 105 21.66 3.53 -1.56
N LEU A 106 20.51 2.89 -1.74
CA LEU A 106 20.02 1.84 -0.82
C LEU A 106 20.65 0.47 -1.11
N LEU A 107 20.99 0.20 -2.38
CA LEU A 107 21.58 -1.07 -2.81
C LEU A 107 22.99 -1.33 -2.23
N GLU A 108 23.74 -0.29 -1.89
CA GLU A 108 25.09 -0.43 -1.32
C GLU A 108 25.08 -0.75 0.19
N GLN A 109 23.96 -0.57 0.89
CA GLN A 109 23.85 -0.82 2.35
C GLN A 109 23.31 -2.22 2.72
N ILE A 110 22.83 -2.99 1.75
CA ILE A 110 22.06 -4.25 1.96
C ILE A 110 22.95 -5.49 2.20
N VAL A 111 24.23 -5.37 2.39
CA VAL A 111 25.20 -6.49 2.31
C VAL A 111 25.26 -7.41 3.54
N GLN A 112 24.45 -7.22 4.60
CA GLN A 112 24.56 -8.02 5.84
C GLN A 112 23.29 -8.69 6.37
N ASN A 113 22.19 -8.64 5.64
CA ASN A 113 20.88 -9.13 6.10
C ASN A 113 20.53 -10.51 5.52
N SER A 114 19.59 -11.22 6.13
CA SER A 114 19.03 -12.46 5.56
C SER A 114 18.42 -12.21 4.17
N GLU A 115 18.31 -13.24 3.33
CA GLU A 115 17.76 -13.10 1.97
C GLU A 115 16.36 -12.47 1.96
N ASP A 116 15.54 -12.75 2.99
CA ASP A 116 14.18 -12.20 3.14
C ASP A 116 14.21 -10.70 3.48
N GLU A 117 15.13 -10.25 4.33
CA GLU A 117 15.31 -8.83 4.65
C GLU A 117 15.80 -8.04 3.45
N VAL A 118 16.75 -8.60 2.70
CA VAL A 118 17.24 -8.00 1.44
C VAL A 118 16.10 -7.84 0.42
N LEU A 119 15.26 -8.86 0.27
CA LEU A 119 14.12 -8.80 -0.65
C LEU A 119 13.11 -7.74 -0.19
N PHE A 120 12.83 -7.65 1.10
CA PHE A 120 11.92 -6.65 1.65
C PHE A 120 12.45 -5.23 1.38
N ASP A 121 13.73 -4.96 1.66
CA ASP A 121 14.36 -3.65 1.41
C ASP A 121 14.30 -3.27 -0.08
N LEU A 122 14.51 -4.24 -0.98
CA LEU A 122 14.37 -4.01 -2.41
C LEU A 122 12.94 -3.68 -2.83
N VAL A 123 11.94 -4.33 -2.21
CA VAL A 123 10.52 -4.00 -2.44
C VAL A 123 10.21 -2.59 -1.94
N ILE A 124 10.71 -2.23 -0.75
CA ILE A 124 10.56 -0.89 -0.18
C ILE A 124 11.22 0.19 -1.05
N ALA A 125 12.34 -0.11 -1.68
CA ALA A 125 13.03 0.80 -2.59
C ALA A 125 12.30 1.01 -3.94
N LEU A 126 11.31 0.18 -4.29
CA LEU A 126 10.52 0.39 -5.51
C LEU A 126 9.73 1.70 -5.44
N PRO A 127 9.55 2.41 -6.57
CA PRO A 127 8.57 3.49 -6.66
C PRO A 127 7.19 3.02 -6.20
N VAL A 128 6.46 3.88 -5.45
CA VAL A 128 5.18 3.55 -4.80
C VAL A 128 4.21 2.81 -5.73
N LYS A 129 4.07 3.27 -6.98
CA LYS A 129 3.17 2.65 -8.00
C LYS A 129 3.48 1.17 -8.32
N TYR A 130 4.72 0.74 -8.12
CA TYR A 130 5.17 -0.65 -8.33
C TYR A 130 5.13 -1.44 -7.03
N ARG A 131 5.51 -0.80 -5.92
CA ARG A 131 5.48 -1.39 -4.58
C ARG A 131 4.08 -1.81 -4.18
N GLU A 132 3.06 -0.96 -4.40
CA GLU A 132 1.65 -1.26 -4.11
C GLU A 132 1.20 -2.58 -4.74
N VAL A 133 1.46 -2.77 -6.03
CA VAL A 133 1.01 -3.99 -6.72
C VAL A 133 1.79 -5.23 -6.28
N ILE A 134 3.08 -5.09 -5.93
CA ILE A 134 3.89 -6.18 -5.36
C ILE A 134 3.35 -6.54 -3.98
N TYR A 135 3.11 -5.55 -3.11
CA TYR A 135 2.58 -5.78 -1.76
C TYR A 135 1.28 -6.57 -1.81
N PHE A 136 0.28 -6.09 -2.53
CA PHE A 136 -1.01 -6.78 -2.60
C PHE A 136 -0.95 -8.15 -3.29
N TYR A 137 -0.04 -8.34 -4.24
CA TYR A 137 0.05 -9.59 -4.98
C TYR A 137 0.80 -10.70 -4.21
N TYR A 138 1.93 -10.35 -3.58
CA TYR A 138 2.81 -11.34 -2.95
C TYR A 138 2.66 -11.44 -1.43
N PHE A 139 2.32 -10.38 -0.74
CA PHE A 139 2.17 -10.38 0.71
C PHE A 139 0.71 -10.58 1.15
N GLU A 140 -0.23 -10.01 0.42
CA GLU A 140 -1.67 -10.13 0.70
C GLU A 140 -2.37 -11.18 -0.16
N GLU A 141 -1.68 -11.80 -1.11
CA GLU A 141 -2.16 -12.86 -2.00
C GLU A 141 -3.41 -12.49 -2.82
N TYR A 142 -3.61 -11.19 -3.11
CA TYR A 142 -4.74 -10.73 -3.90
C TYR A 142 -4.56 -11.04 -5.39
N SER A 143 -5.64 -11.45 -6.03
CA SER A 143 -5.71 -11.56 -7.48
C SER A 143 -5.56 -10.19 -8.18
N VAL A 144 -5.12 -10.18 -9.44
CA VAL A 144 -5.06 -8.97 -10.27
C VAL A 144 -6.39 -8.22 -10.31
N GLN A 145 -7.53 -8.95 -10.25
CA GLN A 145 -8.86 -8.36 -10.24
C GLN A 145 -9.12 -7.56 -8.95
N GLU A 146 -8.77 -8.14 -7.80
CA GLU A 146 -8.95 -7.51 -6.49
C GLU A 146 -8.03 -6.31 -6.33
N ILE A 147 -6.74 -6.46 -6.73
CA ILE A 147 -5.79 -5.35 -6.75
C ILE A 147 -6.30 -4.18 -7.60
N ALA A 148 -6.85 -4.47 -8.79
CA ALA A 148 -7.46 -3.46 -9.66
C ALA A 148 -8.61 -2.74 -8.96
N SER A 149 -9.44 -3.48 -8.20
CA SER A 149 -10.54 -2.92 -7.40
C SER A 149 -10.03 -2.06 -6.24
N ILE A 150 -9.04 -2.57 -5.47
CA ILE A 150 -8.46 -1.87 -4.32
C ILE A 150 -7.81 -0.55 -4.76
N LEU A 151 -6.94 -0.61 -5.78
CA LEU A 151 -6.17 0.54 -6.27
C LEU A 151 -6.96 1.43 -7.25
N SER A 152 -8.23 1.12 -7.53
CA SER A 152 -9.10 1.85 -8.46
C SER A 152 -8.48 2.04 -9.85
N MET A 153 -7.89 0.99 -10.40
CA MET A 153 -7.27 0.98 -11.73
C MET A 153 -7.73 -0.23 -12.57
N ASN A 154 -7.43 -0.23 -13.87
CA ASN A 154 -7.77 -1.38 -14.70
C ASN A 154 -6.76 -2.54 -14.53
N LYS A 155 -7.20 -3.77 -14.82
CA LYS A 155 -6.39 -4.99 -14.70
C LYS A 155 -5.11 -4.95 -15.54
N ASN A 156 -5.16 -4.35 -16.72
CA ASN A 156 -3.99 -4.26 -17.60
C ASN A 156 -2.91 -3.37 -17.00
N THR A 157 -3.32 -2.30 -16.30
CA THR A 157 -2.40 -1.43 -15.54
C THR A 157 -1.73 -2.22 -14.41
N VAL A 158 -2.49 -3.02 -13.65
CA VAL A 158 -1.94 -3.89 -12.59
C VAL A 158 -0.92 -4.87 -13.18
N LYS A 159 -1.29 -5.60 -14.25
CA LYS A 159 -0.37 -6.54 -14.92
C LYS A 159 0.91 -5.86 -15.41
N THR A 160 0.79 -4.69 -16.03
CA THR A 160 1.96 -3.94 -16.53
C THR A 160 2.85 -3.48 -15.39
N ARG A 161 2.27 -2.99 -14.28
CA ARG A 161 3.01 -2.59 -13.09
C ARG A 161 3.71 -3.77 -12.42
N LEU A 162 3.04 -4.91 -12.26
CA LEU A 162 3.64 -6.14 -11.73
C LEU A 162 4.84 -6.59 -12.57
N ARG A 163 4.68 -6.63 -13.92
CA ARG A 163 5.78 -6.98 -14.82
C ARG A 163 6.96 -6.02 -14.66
N LYS A 164 6.71 -4.72 -14.63
CA LYS A 164 7.78 -3.72 -14.48
C LYS A 164 8.46 -3.81 -13.11
N ALA A 165 7.68 -4.01 -12.05
CA ALA A 165 8.19 -4.19 -10.70
C ALA A 165 9.13 -5.39 -10.60
N ARG A 166 8.73 -6.54 -11.16
CA ARG A 166 9.59 -7.74 -11.25
C ARG A 166 10.90 -7.47 -11.99
N THR A 167 10.83 -6.78 -13.13
CA THR A 167 12.04 -6.40 -13.88
C THR A 167 12.97 -5.50 -13.05
N LEU A 168 12.44 -4.58 -12.24
CA LEU A 168 13.24 -3.73 -11.38
C LEU A 168 13.90 -4.52 -10.26
N LEU A 169 13.13 -5.38 -9.56
CA LEU A 169 13.66 -6.27 -8.52
C LEU A 169 14.74 -7.20 -9.05
N GLN A 170 14.52 -7.79 -10.23
CA GLN A 170 15.48 -8.67 -10.88
C GLN A 170 16.81 -7.96 -11.18
N LYS A 171 16.75 -6.73 -11.69
CA LYS A 171 17.97 -5.92 -11.91
C LYS A 171 18.71 -5.65 -10.61
N ALA A 172 17.99 -5.38 -9.51
CA ALA A 172 18.54 -5.11 -8.21
C ALA A 172 19.20 -6.35 -7.57
N LEU A 173 18.65 -7.54 -7.84
CA LEU A 173 19.18 -8.83 -7.36
C LEU A 173 20.36 -9.37 -8.21
N GLY A 174 20.90 -8.60 -9.15
CA GLY A 174 22.10 -9.01 -9.93
C GLY A 174 21.82 -9.83 -11.18
N GLY A 175 20.60 -9.79 -11.71
CA GLY A 175 20.33 -10.11 -13.11
C GLY A 175 20.19 -11.56 -13.52
N ASN A 176 19.88 -12.49 -12.63
CA ASN A 176 19.44 -13.81 -13.09
C ASN A 176 17.92 -13.80 -13.35
N PRO A 177 17.43 -14.23 -14.53
CA PRO A 177 16.01 -14.18 -14.81
C PRO A 177 15.25 -15.11 -13.85
N PHE A 178 14.31 -14.56 -13.11
CA PHE A 178 13.18 -15.34 -12.63
C PHE A 178 12.53 -15.93 -13.87
N ASP A 179 12.63 -17.26 -14.04
CA ASP A 179 12.00 -17.98 -15.14
C ASP A 179 10.52 -17.58 -15.20
N GLY A 180 10.20 -16.83 -16.25
CA GLY A 180 8.89 -16.22 -16.45
C GLY A 180 7.85 -17.23 -16.90
N ASN A 181 7.60 -18.25 -16.12
CA ASN A 181 6.57 -19.25 -16.43
C ASN A 181 5.73 -19.60 -15.20
N THR A 182 4.95 -18.63 -14.72
CA THR A 182 3.77 -18.94 -13.91
C THR A 182 2.75 -17.82 -14.05
N PHE A 183 2.04 -17.82 -15.18
CA PHE A 183 0.66 -17.32 -15.38
C PHE A 183 0.09 -17.87 -16.68
#